data_835ea7f91a93b2f54e1d24c042134437
#
_entry.id   835ea7f91a93b2f54e1d24c042134437
#
_cell.length_a   1.000
_cell.length_b   1.000
_cell.length_c   1.000
_cell.angle_alpha   90.00
_cell.angle_beta   90.00
_cell.angle_gamma   90.00
#
_symmetry.space_group_name_H-M   'P 1'
#
loop_
_entity.id
_entity.type
_entity.pdbx_description
1 polymer ?
#
loop_
_entity_poly.entity_id
_entity_poly.type
_entity_poly.pdbx_seq_one_letter_code
_entity_poly.pdbx_strand_id
1 'polypeptide(L)'
;MGLDTAADDIEKTSLSPHSFAALVAGSVLTALWLLLSYGYLIKSNDSCTYLALHCIQSVNDWGDFFAGTFSPLAFVWLVVAVILQSMELREQRAELKLTRAEFAQNREVARTQATESKRQAEFIGEQTKLLQEQEQRNKAEDAEAQFNAAIEILAATLINYDHIWSFGFSDNERALSFRLESYRRDSDRRLIIAAGQELRQALRELTKRAEEPLRAVYPRDFARTYRVVRLAVDSFEPLEGRSRHLAVPLGLHALRGNMELLVHRAPGLQALMDNDAH
;
A
#
# COMPACT_ATOMS: atom_id res chain seq x y z
N MET A 1 13.50 -20.05 12.57
CA MET A 1 14.62 -20.93 12.96
C MET A 1 15.70 -20.01 13.53
N GLY A 2 15.62 -19.61 14.83
CA GLY A 2 16.49 -18.58 15.42
C GLY A 2 16.06 -18.17 16.83
N LEU A 3 15.35 -19.03 17.57
CA LEU A 3 14.90 -18.74 18.94
C LEU A 3 15.59 -19.62 20.00
N ASP A 4 16.46 -20.55 19.60
CA ASP A 4 17.09 -21.49 20.53
C ASP A 4 18.50 -21.08 20.99
N THR A 5 19.06 -19.97 20.52
CA THR A 5 20.38 -19.48 20.94
C THR A 5 20.35 -18.45 22.06
N ALA A 6 19.16 -17.95 22.43
CA ALA A 6 19.03 -16.96 23.50
C ALA A 6 18.86 -17.55 24.91
N ALA A 7 18.73 -18.88 25.02
CA ALA A 7 18.52 -19.54 26.31
C ALA A 7 19.80 -20.06 26.96
N ASP A 8 20.93 -20.10 26.25
CA ASP A 8 22.18 -20.70 26.73
C ASP A 8 23.18 -19.67 27.31
N ASP A 9 22.84 -18.36 27.25
CA ASP A 9 23.63 -17.27 27.83
C ASP A 9 23.15 -16.85 29.24
N ILE A 10 22.24 -17.61 29.81
CA ILE A 10 21.86 -17.42 31.20
C ILE A 10 22.92 -18.07 32.04
N GLU A 11 23.86 -17.21 32.46
CA GLU A 11 24.48 -17.25 33.77
C GLU A 11 25.57 -18.29 34.04
N LYS A 12 26.70 -18.08 33.45
CA LYS A 12 27.93 -18.25 34.23
C LYS A 12 28.24 -16.89 34.86
N THR A 13 27.64 -16.58 36.03
CA THR A 13 28.14 -15.60 36.96
C THR A 13 29.46 -16.14 37.56
N SER A 14 30.48 -16.23 36.72
CA SER A 14 31.84 -16.46 37.19
C SER A 14 32.27 -15.17 37.86
N LEU A 15 32.25 -15.16 39.19
CA LEU A 15 32.95 -14.15 39.97
C LEU A 15 34.26 -13.83 39.33
N SER A 16 34.56 -12.58 39.08
CA SER A 16 35.84 -12.21 38.47
C SER A 16 36.97 -12.80 39.35
N PRO A 17 38.07 -13.28 38.77
CA PRO A 17 39.14 -13.95 39.51
C PRO A 17 39.64 -13.06 40.67
N HIS A 18 39.52 -11.75 40.52
CA HIS A 18 39.88 -10.79 41.58
C HIS A 18 38.86 -10.70 42.74
N SER A 19 37.59 -10.77 42.43
CA SER A 19 36.53 -10.78 43.45
C SER A 19 36.58 -12.08 44.24
N PHE A 20 36.78 -13.20 43.58
CA PHE A 20 37.00 -14.49 44.22
C PHE A 20 38.22 -14.47 45.12
N ALA A 21 39.36 -13.93 44.67
CA ALA A 21 40.56 -13.78 45.48
C ALA A 21 40.35 -12.91 46.72
N ALA A 22 39.59 -11.81 46.63
CA ALA A 22 39.28 -10.97 47.76
C ALA A 22 38.44 -11.70 48.82
N LEU A 23 37.43 -12.48 48.39
CA LEU A 23 36.61 -13.30 49.28
C LEU A 23 37.44 -14.39 49.96
N VAL A 24 38.32 -15.10 49.23
CA VAL A 24 39.17 -16.11 49.79
C VAL A 24 40.14 -15.49 50.77
N ALA A 25 40.79 -14.37 50.46
CA ALA A 25 41.66 -13.66 51.38
C ALA A 25 40.96 -13.23 52.68
N GLY A 26 39.77 -12.67 52.56
CA GLY A 26 38.92 -12.29 53.73
C GLY A 26 38.57 -13.50 54.59
N SER A 27 38.20 -14.64 53.94
CA SER A 27 37.88 -15.88 54.65
C SER A 27 39.08 -16.47 55.39
N VAL A 28 40.28 -16.47 54.75
CA VAL A 28 41.53 -16.95 55.36
C VAL A 28 41.93 -16.06 56.56
N LEU A 29 41.85 -14.74 56.41
CA LEU A 29 42.10 -13.80 57.51
C LEU A 29 41.14 -14.03 58.68
N THR A 30 39.87 -14.23 58.40
CA THR A 30 38.84 -14.54 59.40
C THR A 30 39.16 -15.82 60.14
N ALA A 31 39.47 -16.91 59.42
CA ALA A 31 39.83 -18.19 60.02
C ALA A 31 41.09 -18.06 60.89
N LEU A 32 42.12 -17.38 60.41
CA LEU A 32 43.35 -17.13 61.16
C LEU A 32 43.09 -16.34 62.42
N TRP A 33 42.32 -15.25 62.33
CA TRP A 33 41.93 -14.43 63.51
C TRP A 33 41.17 -15.21 64.58
N LEU A 34 40.18 -16.01 64.16
CA LEU A 34 39.42 -16.86 65.08
C LEU A 34 40.32 -17.93 65.77
N LEU A 35 41.25 -18.51 65.05
CA LEU A 35 42.24 -19.46 65.60
C LEU A 35 43.12 -18.78 66.62
N LEU A 36 43.63 -17.57 66.33
CA LEU A 36 44.46 -16.79 67.26
C LEU A 36 43.67 -16.37 68.51
N SER A 37 42.44 -15.91 68.35
CA SER A 37 41.57 -15.52 69.49
C SER A 37 41.24 -16.72 70.34
N TYR A 38 40.95 -17.85 69.76
CA TYR A 38 40.71 -19.11 70.49
C TYR A 38 41.98 -19.60 71.17
N GLY A 39 43.17 -19.57 70.55
CA GLY A 39 44.46 -19.93 71.13
C GLY A 39 44.83 -19.01 72.28
N TYR A 40 44.55 -17.69 72.15
CA TYR A 40 44.75 -16.74 73.25
C TYR A 40 43.88 -17.04 74.50
N LEU A 41 42.62 -17.44 74.25
CA LEU A 41 41.68 -17.78 75.31
C LEU A 41 42.10 -19.02 76.05
N ILE A 42 42.69 -20.02 75.43
CA ILE A 42 43.23 -21.23 76.02
C ILE A 42 44.47 -20.90 76.82
N LYS A 43 45.40 -20.10 76.28
CA LYS A 43 46.67 -19.78 76.94
C LYS A 43 46.56 -18.85 78.12
N SER A 44 45.55 -17.95 78.16
CA SER A 44 45.35 -16.99 79.22
C SER A 44 44.74 -17.60 80.46
N ASN A 45 44.28 -18.85 80.44
CA ASN A 45 43.60 -19.50 81.56
C ASN A 45 44.18 -20.91 81.76
N ASP A 46 45.15 -21.03 82.69
CA ASP A 46 45.88 -22.28 83.02
C ASP A 46 44.95 -23.44 83.46
N SER A 47 43.68 -23.20 83.69
CA SER A 47 42.69 -24.16 84.21
C SER A 47 41.66 -24.59 83.10
N CYS A 48 41.72 -24.09 81.87
CA CYS A 48 40.72 -24.35 80.85
C CYS A 48 41.11 -25.48 79.88
N THR A 49 40.31 -26.52 79.83
CA THR A 49 40.39 -27.63 78.88
C THR A 49 39.79 -27.26 77.53
N TYR A 50 40.26 -27.83 76.47
CA TYR A 50 40.01 -27.49 75.05
C TYR A 50 38.56 -27.31 74.53
N LEU A 51 37.52 -27.45 75.35
CA LEU A 51 36.13 -27.27 74.97
C LEU A 51 35.30 -26.40 75.97
N ALA A 52 35.94 -25.77 76.92
CA ALA A 52 35.24 -25.11 77.97
C ALA A 52 35.09 -23.60 77.72
N LEU A 53 34.05 -23.22 77.05
CA LEU A 53 33.44 -21.84 77.13
C LEU A 53 33.09 -21.46 78.55
N HIS A 54 33.32 -22.34 79.53
CA HIS A 54 33.12 -22.18 80.99
C HIS A 54 34.14 -21.28 81.66
N CYS A 55 35.17 -20.86 80.95
CA CYS A 55 36.23 -20.03 81.49
C CYS A 55 35.82 -18.56 81.66
N ILE A 56 34.80 -18.13 81.04
CA ILE A 56 34.26 -16.77 81.12
C ILE A 56 33.14 -16.76 82.17
N GLN A 57 33.42 -16.20 83.37
CA GLN A 57 32.53 -16.32 84.51
C GLN A 57 31.45 -15.24 84.63
N SER A 58 31.62 -14.11 83.93
CA SER A 58 30.64 -13.02 83.98
C SER A 58 30.09 -12.71 82.59
N VAL A 59 28.83 -12.20 82.55
CA VAL A 59 28.18 -11.78 81.26
C VAL A 59 28.95 -10.59 80.63
N ASN A 60 29.61 -9.77 81.48
CA ASN A 60 30.36 -8.64 80.99
C ASN A 60 31.63 -9.09 80.23
N ASP A 61 32.33 -10.09 80.76
CA ASP A 61 33.53 -10.67 80.10
C ASP A 61 33.22 -11.31 78.74
N TRP A 62 32.02 -11.89 78.60
CA TRP A 62 31.53 -12.35 77.34
C TRP A 62 31.31 -11.20 76.34
N GLY A 63 30.75 -10.06 76.80
CA GLY A 63 30.60 -8.86 75.99
C GLY A 63 31.93 -8.34 75.48
N ASP A 64 32.93 -8.20 76.40
CA ASP A 64 34.27 -7.74 75.99
C ASP A 64 35.00 -8.68 75.08
N PHE A 65 34.89 -10.01 75.30
CA PHE A 65 35.47 -11.01 74.42
C PHE A 65 34.86 -10.94 73.02
N PHE A 66 33.52 -10.88 72.91
CA PHE A 66 32.88 -10.76 71.64
C PHE A 66 33.17 -9.45 70.88
N ALA A 67 33.17 -8.33 71.63
CA ALA A 67 33.54 -7.04 71.07
C ALA A 67 34.99 -7.03 70.57
N GLY A 68 35.94 -7.58 71.35
CA GLY A 68 37.34 -7.68 70.94
C GLY A 68 37.59 -8.62 69.75
N THR A 69 36.82 -9.73 69.64
CA THR A 69 36.97 -10.73 68.59
C THR A 69 36.29 -10.30 67.30
N PHE A 70 35.07 -9.81 67.40
CA PHE A 70 34.29 -9.53 66.16
C PHE A 70 34.51 -8.13 65.58
N SER A 71 34.95 -7.14 66.40
CA SER A 71 35.19 -5.77 65.89
C SER A 71 36.26 -5.74 64.76
N PRO A 72 37.43 -6.36 64.90
CA PRO A 72 38.42 -6.42 63.80
C PRO A 72 37.90 -7.18 62.59
N LEU A 73 37.11 -8.26 62.79
CA LEU A 73 36.48 -9.02 61.68
C LEU A 73 35.48 -8.16 60.88
N ALA A 74 34.63 -7.44 61.61
CA ALA A 74 33.67 -6.54 60.96
C ALA A 74 34.41 -5.49 60.08
N PHE A 75 35.49 -4.94 60.56
CA PHE A 75 36.31 -4.01 59.78
C PHE A 75 36.93 -4.66 58.53
N VAL A 76 37.49 -5.87 58.68
CA VAL A 76 38.06 -6.63 57.51
C VAL A 76 36.97 -6.85 56.45
N TRP A 77 35.79 -7.31 56.86
CA TRP A 77 34.69 -7.56 55.90
C TRP A 77 34.13 -6.27 55.28
N LEU A 78 34.14 -5.14 56.03
CA LEU A 78 33.82 -3.85 55.46
C LEU A 78 34.81 -3.44 54.37
N VAL A 79 36.08 -3.62 54.58
CA VAL A 79 37.13 -3.33 53.57
C VAL A 79 36.95 -4.24 52.34
N VAL A 80 36.71 -5.55 52.54
CA VAL A 80 36.45 -6.50 51.44
C VAL A 80 35.23 -6.06 50.65
N ALA A 81 34.12 -5.67 51.30
CA ALA A 81 32.91 -5.19 50.66
C ALA A 81 33.18 -3.94 49.80
N VAL A 82 33.93 -2.97 50.33
CA VAL A 82 34.29 -1.73 49.59
C VAL A 82 35.16 -2.06 48.35
N ILE A 83 36.08 -3.00 48.49
CA ILE A 83 36.90 -3.44 47.34
C ILE A 83 36.02 -4.09 46.25
N LEU A 84 35.12 -5.00 46.62
CA LEU A 84 34.19 -5.66 45.70
C LEU A 84 33.28 -4.63 44.99
N GLN A 85 32.68 -3.71 45.73
CA GLN A 85 31.87 -2.64 45.16
C GLN A 85 32.65 -1.74 44.22
N SER A 86 33.92 -1.44 44.52
CA SER A 86 34.76 -0.62 43.66
C SER A 86 35.13 -1.32 42.37
N MET A 87 35.26 -2.64 42.37
CA MET A 87 35.51 -3.45 41.17
C MET A 87 34.27 -3.53 40.31
N GLU A 88 33.10 -3.79 40.90
CA GLU A 88 31.83 -3.81 40.19
C GLU A 88 31.54 -2.47 39.50
N LEU A 89 31.77 -1.36 40.20
CA LEU A 89 31.63 -0.02 39.60
C LEU A 89 32.57 0.23 38.43
N ARG A 90 33.76 -0.35 38.43
CA ARG A 90 34.70 -0.27 37.27
C ARG A 90 34.18 -1.05 36.08
N GLU A 91 33.64 -2.25 36.28
CA GLU A 91 33.06 -3.09 35.25
C GLU A 91 31.82 -2.38 34.64
N GLN A 92 30.90 -1.87 35.48
CA GLN A 92 29.74 -1.10 35.02
C GLN A 92 30.12 0.14 34.18
N ARG A 93 31.20 0.85 34.59
CA ARG A 93 31.71 1.99 33.80
C ARG A 93 32.30 1.56 32.44
N ALA A 94 32.91 0.40 32.37
CA ALA A 94 33.43 -0.15 31.09
C ALA A 94 32.27 -0.50 30.17
N GLU A 95 31.23 -1.19 30.64
CA GLU A 95 30.03 -1.52 29.90
C GLU A 95 29.28 -0.27 29.41
N LEU A 96 29.14 0.76 30.27
CA LEU A 96 28.54 2.02 29.87
C LEU A 96 29.32 2.74 28.76
N LYS A 97 30.64 2.59 28.69
CA LYS A 97 31.44 3.13 27.58
C LYS A 97 31.16 2.39 26.28
N LEU A 98 31.08 1.07 26.32
CA LEU A 98 30.73 0.25 25.15
C LEU A 98 29.33 0.57 24.64
N THR A 99 28.36 0.59 25.55
CA THR A 99 26.97 0.95 25.23
C THR A 99 26.86 2.34 24.58
N ARG A 100 27.62 3.32 25.08
CA ARG A 100 27.67 4.66 24.45
C ARG A 100 28.25 4.63 23.05
N ALA A 101 29.28 3.80 22.79
CA ALA A 101 29.85 3.64 21.47
C ALA A 101 28.85 2.98 20.50
N GLU A 102 28.15 1.95 20.96
CA GLU A 102 27.09 1.29 20.21
C GLU A 102 25.94 2.25 19.87
N PHE A 103 25.50 3.06 20.84
CA PHE A 103 24.48 4.08 20.57
C PHE A 103 24.93 5.14 19.57
N ALA A 104 26.21 5.50 19.56
CA ALA A 104 26.76 6.42 18.58
C ALA A 104 26.73 5.79 17.17
N GLN A 105 27.12 4.54 17.04
CA GLN A 105 27.05 3.79 15.79
C GLN A 105 25.61 3.59 15.32
N ASN A 106 24.70 3.21 16.21
CA ASN A 106 23.28 3.04 15.90
C ASN A 106 22.63 4.32 15.40
N ARG A 107 22.99 5.49 15.96
CA ARG A 107 22.54 6.79 15.45
C ARG A 107 23.02 7.05 14.04
N GLU A 108 24.23 6.70 13.70
CA GLU A 108 24.76 6.87 12.33
C GLU A 108 24.03 5.96 11.34
N VAL A 109 23.81 4.69 11.70
CA VAL A 109 23.00 3.74 10.91
C VAL A 109 21.58 4.28 10.72
N ALA A 110 20.94 4.77 11.79
CA ALA A 110 19.58 5.34 11.70
C ALA A 110 19.51 6.57 10.78
N ARG A 111 20.53 7.44 10.79
CA ARG A 111 20.62 8.59 9.87
C ARG A 111 20.77 8.15 8.42
N THR A 112 21.64 7.18 8.16
CA THR A 112 21.82 6.63 6.83
C THR A 112 20.54 6.00 6.32
N GLN A 113 19.88 5.22 7.17
CA GLN A 113 18.60 4.58 6.85
C GLN A 113 17.48 5.60 6.58
N ALA A 114 17.41 6.68 7.37
CA ALA A 114 16.45 7.77 7.12
C ALA A 114 16.71 8.48 5.78
N THR A 115 17.98 8.69 5.42
CA THR A 115 18.36 9.30 4.15
C THR A 115 17.98 8.39 2.97
N GLU A 116 18.22 7.09 3.10
CA GLU A 116 17.89 6.11 2.09
C GLU A 116 16.37 5.96 1.92
N SER A 117 15.63 5.92 3.04
CA SER A 117 14.16 5.90 3.01
C SER A 117 13.57 7.14 2.31
N LYS A 118 14.18 8.32 2.50
CA LYS A 118 13.80 9.54 1.80
C LYS A 118 14.01 9.42 0.29
N ARG A 119 15.18 8.93 -0.14
CA ARG A 119 15.47 8.69 -1.57
C ARG A 119 14.49 7.67 -2.19
N GLN A 120 14.19 6.59 -1.46
CA GLN A 120 13.21 5.61 -1.92
C GLN A 120 11.81 6.22 -2.08
N ALA A 121 11.39 7.08 -1.13
CA ALA A 121 10.10 7.76 -1.23
C ALA A 121 10.04 8.73 -2.44
N GLU A 122 11.12 9.49 -2.70
CA GLU A 122 11.23 10.35 -3.87
C GLU A 122 11.15 9.54 -5.17
N PHE A 123 11.89 8.44 -5.27
CA PHE A 123 11.88 7.54 -6.43
C PHE A 123 10.51 6.91 -6.68
N ILE A 124 9.83 6.44 -5.62
CA ILE A 124 8.47 5.91 -5.72
C ILE A 124 7.50 7.00 -6.20
N GLY A 125 7.66 8.22 -5.72
CA GLY A 125 6.86 9.37 -6.17
C GLY A 125 7.00 9.64 -7.67
N GLU A 126 8.23 9.63 -8.20
CA GLU A 126 8.51 9.79 -9.63
C GLU A 126 7.94 8.62 -10.46
N GLN A 127 8.11 7.38 -10.00
CA GLN A 127 7.52 6.21 -10.66
C GLN A 127 6.00 6.28 -10.72
N THR A 128 5.36 6.69 -9.63
CA THR A 128 3.90 6.82 -9.57
C THR A 128 3.41 7.85 -10.59
N LYS A 129 4.11 8.97 -10.71
CA LYS A 129 3.79 10.01 -11.71
C LYS A 129 3.90 9.49 -13.14
N LEU A 130 4.99 8.79 -13.45
CA LEU A 130 5.19 8.19 -14.79
C LEU A 130 4.11 7.16 -15.11
N LEU A 131 3.73 6.31 -14.14
CA LEU A 131 2.65 5.34 -14.32
C LEU A 131 1.30 6.02 -14.57
N GLN A 132 0.99 7.10 -13.85
CA GLN A 132 -0.24 7.86 -14.09
C GLN A 132 -0.26 8.49 -15.49
N GLU A 133 0.85 9.08 -15.94
CA GLU A 133 0.96 9.62 -17.30
C GLU A 133 0.80 8.53 -18.36
N GLN A 134 1.38 7.35 -18.13
CA GLN A 134 1.23 6.20 -19.03
C GLN A 134 -0.21 5.69 -19.05
N GLU A 135 -0.87 5.59 -17.91
CA GLU A 135 -2.28 5.18 -17.84
C GLU A 135 -3.19 6.15 -18.59
N GLN A 136 -2.95 7.47 -18.46
CA GLN A 136 -3.70 8.46 -19.23
C GLN A 136 -3.51 8.31 -20.73
N ARG A 137 -2.27 8.07 -21.18
CA ARG A 137 -1.98 7.81 -22.62
C ARG A 137 -2.69 6.54 -23.10
N ASN A 138 -2.60 5.45 -22.36
CA ASN A 138 -3.26 4.20 -22.71
C ASN A 138 -4.78 4.38 -22.83
N LYS A 139 -5.41 5.09 -21.86
CA LYS A 139 -6.85 5.40 -21.94
C LYS A 139 -7.23 6.20 -23.18
N ALA A 140 -6.39 7.16 -23.58
CA ALA A 140 -6.63 7.95 -24.78
C ALA A 140 -6.47 7.10 -26.06
N GLU A 141 -5.45 6.24 -26.12
CA GLU A 141 -5.23 5.31 -27.23
C GLU A 141 -6.36 4.29 -27.35
N ASP A 142 -6.81 3.72 -26.23
CA ASP A 142 -7.94 2.78 -26.18
C ASP A 142 -9.25 3.44 -26.65
N ALA A 143 -9.52 4.68 -26.20
CA ALA A 143 -10.68 5.43 -26.65
C ALA A 143 -10.65 5.70 -28.17
N GLU A 144 -9.49 6.05 -28.72
CA GLU A 144 -9.31 6.25 -30.15
C GLU A 144 -9.49 4.94 -30.95
N ALA A 145 -8.94 3.84 -30.44
CA ALA A 145 -9.11 2.52 -31.08
C ALA A 145 -10.57 2.07 -31.08
N GLN A 146 -11.29 2.23 -29.96
CA GLN A 146 -12.70 1.92 -29.85
C GLN A 146 -13.55 2.79 -30.79
N PHE A 147 -13.26 4.08 -30.86
CA PHE A 147 -13.93 4.98 -31.79
C PHE A 147 -13.71 4.59 -33.26
N ASN A 148 -12.48 4.31 -33.66
CA ASN A 148 -12.19 3.91 -35.04
C ASN A 148 -12.89 2.60 -35.39
N ALA A 149 -12.91 1.61 -34.48
CA ALA A 149 -13.67 0.37 -34.69
C ALA A 149 -15.19 0.63 -34.80
N ALA A 150 -15.75 1.52 -33.98
CA ALA A 150 -17.16 1.89 -34.10
C ALA A 150 -17.49 2.59 -35.42
N ILE A 151 -16.60 3.43 -35.94
CA ILE A 151 -16.73 4.09 -37.24
C ILE A 151 -16.70 3.07 -38.39
N GLU A 152 -15.80 2.10 -38.35
CA GLU A 152 -15.72 1.01 -39.33
C GLU A 152 -17.02 0.18 -39.37
N ILE A 153 -17.50 -0.22 -38.16
CA ILE A 153 -18.76 -0.97 -38.03
C ILE A 153 -19.95 -0.14 -38.54
N LEU A 154 -19.97 1.15 -38.23
CA LEU A 154 -21.02 2.05 -38.68
C LEU A 154 -21.01 2.18 -40.22
N ALA A 155 -19.86 2.39 -40.83
CA ALA A 155 -19.73 2.49 -42.29
C ALA A 155 -20.16 1.19 -42.99
N ALA A 156 -19.70 0.03 -42.49
CA ALA A 156 -20.11 -1.26 -42.99
C ALA A 156 -21.64 -1.49 -42.89
N THR A 157 -22.21 -1.06 -41.76
CA THR A 157 -23.65 -1.16 -41.49
C THR A 157 -24.44 -0.28 -42.47
N LEU A 158 -24.02 0.98 -42.67
CA LEU A 158 -24.68 1.90 -43.63
C LEU A 158 -24.65 1.41 -45.06
N ILE A 159 -23.58 0.70 -45.48
CA ILE A 159 -23.48 0.09 -46.82
C ILE A 159 -24.38 -1.15 -46.94
N ASN A 160 -24.34 -2.03 -45.94
CA ASN A 160 -25.06 -3.30 -45.97
C ASN A 160 -26.59 -3.13 -45.87
N TYR A 161 -27.03 -2.11 -45.16
CA TYR A 161 -28.43 -1.80 -44.91
C TYR A 161 -28.86 -0.51 -45.63
N ASP A 162 -28.37 -0.25 -46.80
CA ASP A 162 -28.70 0.94 -47.60
C ASP A 162 -30.21 1.12 -47.82
N HIS A 163 -30.96 0.03 -47.87
CA HIS A 163 -32.42 0.01 -48.05
C HIS A 163 -33.20 0.58 -46.84
N ILE A 164 -32.59 0.77 -45.67
CA ILE A 164 -33.27 1.27 -44.45
C ILE A 164 -33.84 2.68 -44.62
N TRP A 165 -33.31 3.44 -45.56
CA TRP A 165 -33.75 4.81 -45.86
C TRP A 165 -35.05 4.85 -46.71
N SER A 166 -35.85 3.81 -46.67
CA SER A 166 -37.14 3.71 -47.35
C SER A 166 -38.27 3.83 -46.39
N PHE A 167 -39.00 4.97 -46.47
CA PHE A 167 -40.15 5.31 -45.66
C PHE A 167 -41.33 5.66 -46.59
N GLY A 168 -42.55 5.35 -46.17
CA GLY A 168 -43.78 5.70 -46.87
C GLY A 168 -44.77 6.38 -45.94
N PHE A 169 -45.80 7.01 -46.54
CA PHE A 169 -46.98 7.46 -45.86
C PHE A 169 -48.04 6.36 -45.82
N SER A 170 -49.15 6.63 -45.12
CA SER A 170 -50.27 5.69 -44.95
C SER A 170 -50.97 5.34 -46.26
N ASP A 171 -50.92 6.23 -47.24
CA ASP A 171 -51.48 6.10 -48.59
C ASP A 171 -50.57 5.36 -49.57
N ASN A 172 -49.51 4.73 -49.10
CA ASN A 172 -48.48 4.04 -49.90
C ASN A 172 -47.60 4.97 -50.73
N GLU A 173 -47.73 6.29 -50.58
CA GLU A 173 -46.84 7.23 -51.24
C GLU A 173 -45.43 7.18 -50.60
N ARG A 174 -44.39 7.17 -51.41
CA ARG A 174 -43.03 7.18 -50.94
C ARG A 174 -42.69 8.55 -50.32
N ALA A 175 -42.44 8.56 -49.01
CA ALA A 175 -42.11 9.75 -48.28
C ALA A 175 -40.62 10.11 -48.32
N LEU A 176 -39.78 9.12 -48.23
CA LEU A 176 -38.33 9.28 -48.16
C LEU A 176 -37.67 8.04 -48.76
N SER A 177 -36.76 8.23 -49.65
CA SER A 177 -35.91 7.15 -50.15
C SER A 177 -34.62 7.73 -50.72
N PHE A 178 -33.48 7.33 -50.19
CA PHE A 178 -32.17 7.61 -50.76
C PHE A 178 -31.26 6.42 -50.61
N ARG A 179 -30.19 6.37 -51.43
CA ARG A 179 -29.22 5.30 -51.42
C ARG A 179 -27.81 5.86 -51.31
N LEU A 180 -26.98 5.17 -50.58
CA LEU A 180 -25.57 5.54 -50.33
C LEU A 180 -24.60 4.83 -51.29
N GLU A 181 -25.10 4.08 -52.29
CA GLU A 181 -24.27 3.31 -53.22
C GLU A 181 -23.20 4.15 -53.94
N SER A 182 -23.50 5.41 -54.25
CA SER A 182 -22.55 6.34 -54.89
C SER A 182 -21.32 6.65 -54.02
N TYR A 183 -21.43 6.48 -52.71
CA TYR A 183 -20.35 6.74 -51.73
C TYR A 183 -19.61 5.47 -51.32
N ARG A 184 -19.95 4.30 -51.84
CA ARG A 184 -19.39 2.99 -51.48
C ARG A 184 -17.87 2.86 -51.69
N ARG A 185 -17.29 3.68 -52.59
CA ARG A 185 -15.86 3.70 -52.87
C ARG A 185 -15.08 4.74 -52.07
N ASP A 186 -15.78 5.54 -51.28
CA ASP A 186 -15.18 6.56 -50.46
C ASP A 186 -14.67 6.00 -49.12
N SER A 187 -13.94 6.81 -48.39
CA SER A 187 -13.54 6.43 -47.02
C SER A 187 -14.76 6.37 -46.10
N ASP A 188 -14.70 5.50 -45.07
CA ASP A 188 -15.75 5.31 -44.07
C ASP A 188 -16.26 6.64 -43.47
N ARG A 189 -15.35 7.56 -43.23
CA ARG A 189 -15.69 8.89 -42.71
C ARG A 189 -16.50 9.70 -43.70
N ARG A 190 -16.19 9.68 -45.01
CA ARG A 190 -16.95 10.39 -46.04
C ARG A 190 -18.34 9.80 -46.20
N LEU A 191 -18.46 8.47 -46.14
CA LEU A 191 -19.74 7.78 -46.21
C LEU A 191 -20.67 8.22 -45.06
N ILE A 192 -20.16 8.29 -43.83
CA ILE A 192 -20.94 8.72 -42.68
C ILE A 192 -21.39 10.18 -42.79
N ILE A 193 -20.51 11.06 -43.26
CA ILE A 193 -20.84 12.47 -43.54
C ILE A 193 -21.93 12.57 -44.61
N ALA A 194 -21.81 11.81 -45.68
CA ALA A 194 -22.78 11.78 -46.73
C ALA A 194 -24.15 11.28 -46.27
N ALA A 195 -24.18 10.20 -45.46
CA ALA A 195 -25.41 9.69 -44.86
C ALA A 195 -26.12 10.76 -44.01
N GLY A 196 -25.36 11.51 -43.20
CA GLY A 196 -25.87 12.61 -42.38
C GLY A 196 -26.41 13.77 -43.22
N GLN A 197 -25.80 14.08 -44.35
CA GLN A 197 -26.22 15.16 -45.24
C GLN A 197 -27.47 14.77 -46.02
N GLU A 198 -27.51 13.59 -46.61
CA GLU A 198 -28.66 13.05 -47.35
C GLU A 198 -29.90 12.96 -46.43
N LEU A 199 -29.71 12.41 -45.23
CA LEU A 199 -30.78 12.32 -44.26
C LEU A 199 -31.32 13.70 -43.83
N ARG A 200 -30.44 14.67 -43.63
CA ARG A 200 -30.84 16.05 -43.27
C ARG A 200 -31.61 16.71 -44.39
N GLN A 201 -31.19 16.52 -45.64
CA GLN A 201 -31.87 17.04 -46.82
C GLN A 201 -33.28 16.45 -46.95
N ALA A 202 -33.36 15.14 -46.83
CA ALA A 202 -34.62 14.41 -46.93
C ALA A 202 -35.60 14.78 -45.82
N LEU A 203 -35.13 14.97 -44.58
CA LEU A 203 -35.97 15.45 -43.47
C LEU A 203 -36.56 16.85 -43.69
N ARG A 204 -35.82 17.75 -44.37
CA ARG A 204 -36.36 19.08 -44.74
C ARG A 204 -37.57 18.98 -45.65
N GLU A 205 -37.57 18.03 -46.61
CA GLU A 205 -38.71 17.79 -47.46
C GLU A 205 -39.90 17.21 -46.70
N LEU A 206 -39.63 16.32 -45.75
CA LEU A 206 -40.69 15.77 -44.84
C LEU A 206 -41.32 16.81 -43.93
N THR A 207 -40.66 17.90 -43.65
CA THR A 207 -41.24 19.00 -42.81
C THR A 207 -42.48 19.62 -43.47
N LYS A 208 -42.60 19.55 -44.80
CA LYS A 208 -43.75 20.03 -45.55
C LYS A 208 -45.07 19.25 -45.25
N ARG A 209 -44.94 18.00 -44.77
CA ARG A 209 -46.03 17.10 -44.39
C ARG A 209 -45.85 16.65 -42.93
N ALA A 210 -45.76 17.59 -42.01
CA ALA A 210 -45.32 17.32 -40.65
C ALA A 210 -46.30 16.47 -39.83
N GLU A 211 -47.58 16.50 -40.17
CA GLU A 211 -48.66 15.85 -39.40
C GLU A 211 -48.89 14.38 -39.80
N GLU A 212 -48.39 13.96 -40.93
CA GLU A 212 -48.64 12.61 -41.43
C GLU A 212 -47.66 11.59 -40.79
N PRO A 213 -48.18 10.47 -40.20
CA PRO A 213 -47.34 9.44 -39.64
C PRO A 213 -46.52 8.70 -40.71
N LEU A 214 -45.25 8.44 -40.45
CA LEU A 214 -44.38 7.69 -41.32
C LEU A 214 -44.43 6.20 -40.99
N ARG A 215 -44.31 5.39 -42.06
CA ARG A 215 -44.13 3.94 -41.95
C ARG A 215 -42.78 3.55 -42.47
N ALA A 216 -41.90 2.95 -41.64
CA ALA A 216 -40.65 2.38 -42.07
C ALA A 216 -40.90 1.09 -42.85
N VAL A 217 -40.27 0.95 -44.00
CA VAL A 217 -40.39 -0.26 -44.84
C VAL A 217 -39.59 -1.41 -44.22
N TYR A 218 -38.43 -1.10 -43.61
CA TYR A 218 -37.52 -2.08 -42.97
C TYR A 218 -37.28 -1.69 -41.50
N PRO A 219 -38.25 -1.84 -40.61
CA PRO A 219 -38.14 -1.31 -39.26
C PRO A 219 -37.08 -2.00 -38.39
N ARG A 220 -36.86 -3.31 -38.58
CA ARG A 220 -35.85 -4.07 -37.82
C ARG A 220 -34.42 -3.68 -38.19
N ASP A 221 -34.15 -3.52 -39.48
CA ASP A 221 -32.84 -3.13 -39.98
C ASP A 221 -32.52 -1.68 -39.63
N PHE A 222 -33.53 -0.81 -39.66
CA PHE A 222 -33.40 0.56 -39.18
C PHE A 222 -33.04 0.60 -37.67
N ALA A 223 -33.74 -0.16 -36.83
CA ALA A 223 -33.44 -0.23 -35.41
C ALA A 223 -32.03 -0.76 -35.12
N ARG A 224 -31.57 -1.76 -35.90
CA ARG A 224 -30.19 -2.27 -35.82
C ARG A 224 -29.18 -1.18 -36.18
N THR A 225 -29.38 -0.46 -37.25
CA THR A 225 -28.47 0.62 -37.69
C THR A 225 -28.46 1.76 -36.70
N TYR A 226 -29.61 2.13 -36.12
CA TYR A 226 -29.70 3.16 -35.09
C TYR A 226 -28.85 2.78 -33.85
N ARG A 227 -28.88 1.51 -33.43
CA ARG A 227 -28.03 1.05 -32.31
C ARG A 227 -26.54 1.21 -32.63
N VAL A 228 -26.12 0.94 -33.85
CA VAL A 228 -24.72 1.15 -34.23
C VAL A 228 -24.36 2.64 -34.29
N VAL A 229 -25.27 3.50 -34.74
CA VAL A 229 -25.07 4.98 -34.65
C VAL A 229 -24.95 5.42 -33.22
N ARG A 230 -25.78 4.91 -32.32
CA ARG A 230 -25.69 5.20 -30.89
C ARG A 230 -24.34 4.76 -30.30
N LEU A 231 -23.88 3.53 -30.62
CA LEU A 231 -22.58 3.04 -30.19
C LEU A 231 -21.44 3.95 -30.66
N ALA A 232 -21.51 4.43 -31.93
CA ALA A 232 -20.52 5.34 -32.48
C ALA A 232 -20.54 6.73 -31.79
N VAL A 233 -21.73 7.20 -31.36
CA VAL A 233 -21.84 8.43 -30.55
C VAL A 233 -21.28 8.21 -29.16
N ASP A 234 -21.59 7.09 -28.51
CA ASP A 234 -21.10 6.78 -27.16
C ASP A 234 -19.58 6.62 -27.15
N SER A 235 -18.97 6.06 -28.21
CA SER A 235 -17.52 5.96 -28.37
C SER A 235 -16.83 7.29 -28.70
N PHE A 236 -17.57 8.31 -29.13
CA PHE A 236 -17.06 9.65 -29.38
C PHE A 236 -16.88 10.46 -28.08
N GLU A 237 -17.70 10.21 -27.07
CA GLU A 237 -17.67 10.98 -25.81
C GLU A 237 -16.32 10.92 -25.07
N PRO A 238 -15.63 9.75 -24.95
CA PRO A 238 -14.35 9.65 -24.28
C PRO A 238 -13.17 10.26 -25.05
N LEU A 239 -13.35 10.66 -26.33
CA LEU A 239 -12.27 11.22 -27.12
C LEU A 239 -11.85 12.59 -26.61
N GLU A 240 -10.54 12.81 -26.55
CA GLU A 240 -9.96 14.09 -26.12
C GLU A 240 -9.02 14.70 -27.19
N GLY A 241 -8.68 15.95 -27.01
CA GLY A 241 -7.68 16.65 -27.77
C GLY A 241 -7.88 16.56 -29.29
N ARG A 242 -6.82 16.18 -30.00
CA ARG A 242 -6.78 16.14 -31.47
C ARG A 242 -7.78 15.12 -32.06
N SER A 243 -7.90 13.96 -31.45
CA SER A 243 -8.79 12.88 -31.96
C SER A 243 -10.24 13.33 -31.92
N ARG A 244 -10.66 14.03 -30.88
CA ARG A 244 -12.00 14.64 -30.79
C ARG A 244 -12.23 15.67 -31.90
N HIS A 245 -11.28 16.57 -32.12
CA HIS A 245 -11.39 17.58 -33.20
C HIS A 245 -11.51 16.96 -34.60
N LEU A 246 -10.81 15.86 -34.86
CA LEU A 246 -10.89 15.15 -36.14
C LEU A 246 -12.21 14.35 -36.32
N ALA A 247 -12.87 14.04 -35.23
CA ALA A 247 -14.13 13.29 -35.23
C ALA A 247 -15.38 14.21 -35.31
N VAL A 248 -15.30 15.46 -34.84
CA VAL A 248 -16.42 16.43 -34.89
C VAL A 248 -17.05 16.57 -36.27
N PRO A 249 -16.28 16.68 -37.40
CA PRO A 249 -16.85 16.82 -38.72
C PRO A 249 -17.72 15.66 -39.23
N LEU A 250 -17.61 14.47 -38.57
CA LEU A 250 -18.45 13.33 -38.89
C LEU A 250 -19.93 13.56 -38.65
N GLY A 251 -20.26 14.50 -37.72
CA GLY A 251 -21.62 14.88 -37.46
C GLY A 251 -22.47 13.76 -36.81
N LEU A 252 -21.87 12.86 -36.05
CA LEU A 252 -22.53 11.70 -35.43
C LEU A 252 -23.74 12.07 -34.58
N HIS A 253 -23.64 13.12 -33.77
CA HIS A 253 -24.77 13.63 -32.98
C HIS A 253 -25.92 14.11 -33.85
N ALA A 254 -25.59 14.78 -34.97
CA ALA A 254 -26.62 15.24 -35.90
C ALA A 254 -27.26 14.04 -36.65
N LEU A 255 -26.46 13.02 -37.03
CA LEU A 255 -26.98 11.80 -37.60
C LEU A 255 -27.94 11.08 -36.67
N ARG A 256 -27.53 10.89 -35.39
CA ARG A 256 -28.38 10.30 -34.36
C ARG A 256 -29.66 11.11 -34.16
N GLY A 257 -29.57 12.42 -33.96
CA GLY A 257 -30.75 13.27 -33.75
C GLY A 257 -31.73 13.25 -34.93
N ASN A 258 -31.20 13.21 -36.20
CA ASN A 258 -32.03 13.06 -37.39
C ASN A 258 -32.72 11.69 -37.43
N MET A 259 -32.06 10.62 -37.01
CA MET A 259 -32.70 9.29 -36.91
C MET A 259 -33.74 9.25 -35.78
N GLU A 260 -33.55 9.91 -34.67
CA GLU A 260 -34.52 10.05 -33.58
C GLU A 260 -35.78 10.76 -34.04
N LEU A 261 -35.67 11.77 -34.90
CA LEU A 261 -36.84 12.44 -35.50
C LEU A 261 -37.67 11.49 -36.38
N LEU A 262 -37.02 10.58 -37.11
CA LEU A 262 -37.73 9.53 -37.88
C LEU A 262 -38.43 8.54 -36.95
N VAL A 263 -37.80 8.14 -35.86
CA VAL A 263 -38.38 7.25 -34.84
C VAL A 263 -39.65 7.87 -34.25
N HIS A 264 -39.60 9.14 -33.87
CA HIS A 264 -40.78 9.85 -33.32
C HIS A 264 -41.93 9.95 -34.30
N ARG A 265 -41.63 10.06 -35.61
CA ARG A 265 -42.64 10.15 -36.66
C ARG A 265 -43.15 8.81 -37.14
N ALA A 266 -42.50 7.70 -36.78
CA ALA A 266 -42.85 6.34 -37.20
C ALA A 266 -43.19 5.46 -35.98
N PRO A 267 -44.45 5.41 -35.51
CA PRO A 267 -44.86 4.72 -34.27
C PRO A 267 -44.43 3.24 -34.21
N GLY A 268 -44.36 2.57 -35.36
CA GLY A 268 -43.89 1.18 -35.46
C GLY A 268 -42.37 0.99 -35.14
N LEU A 269 -41.55 2.06 -35.25
CA LEU A 269 -40.13 2.03 -34.86
C LEU A 269 -39.99 2.24 -33.37
N GLN A 270 -40.75 3.09 -32.77
CA GLN A 270 -40.68 3.36 -31.33
C GLN A 270 -40.98 2.11 -30.50
N ALA A 271 -42.04 1.37 -30.86
CA ALA A 271 -42.35 0.10 -30.20
C ALA A 271 -41.27 -0.96 -30.31
N LEU A 272 -40.49 -0.98 -31.40
CA LEU A 272 -39.36 -1.89 -31.54
C LEU A 272 -38.13 -1.49 -30.70
N MET A 273 -37.92 -0.20 -30.53
CA MET A 273 -36.83 0.30 -29.72
C MET A 273 -37.06 0.13 -28.21
N ASP A 274 -38.30 0.28 -27.77
CA ASP A 274 -38.70 0.08 -26.37
C ASP A 274 -38.61 -1.40 -25.96
N ASN A 275 -38.96 -2.33 -26.87
CA ASN A 275 -38.90 -3.78 -26.61
C ASN A 275 -37.47 -4.33 -26.59
N ASP A 276 -36.50 -3.70 -27.23
CA ASP A 276 -35.09 -4.12 -27.26
C ASP A 276 -34.26 -3.52 -26.09
N ALA A 277 -34.87 -2.73 -25.22
CA ALA A 277 -34.23 -2.12 -24.04
C ALA A 277 -34.30 -3.03 -22.79
N HIS A 278 -34.98 -4.14 -22.86
CA HIS A 278 -35.06 -5.20 -21.83
C HIS A 278 -34.33 -6.46 -22.31
#